data_1b8d0166b75242c73054d3c9aeb89c3f
#
_entry.id   1b8d0166b75242c73054d3c9aeb89c3f
#
_cell.length_a   1.000
_cell.length_b   1.000
_cell.length_c   1.000
_cell.angle_alpha   90.00
_cell.angle_beta   90.00
_cell.angle_gamma   90.00
#
_symmetry.space_group_name_H-M   'P 1'
#
loop_
_entity.id
_entity.type
_entity.pdbx_description
1 polymer ?
#
loop_
_entity_poly.entity_id
_entity_poly.type
_entity_poly.pdbx_seq_one_letter_code
_entity_poly.pdbx_strand_id
1 'polypeptide(L)'
;DPRGRPARATATAAGVDPVPRLGRSGPLAARACQSRSMTTYATLAARYADAFDSVAHGERAREAGRHLPFAALGELQAAGFGKVGVPEDAGGEGGGSETVLRLLMDLAARDVNTAHVWRSHLVFIATAMDQAPARRERWLRHIVAGDWAGSALAERAGGAAPGRAATLASRDEGGTWVVRGQKYYATGSAFATWTAATVGIEGADLVSRRNSKRAGGAVREPDRAVAVVRVRQPRVGIKDDWDGFGQRLTATGSVVLDDAAAEELLEVPRQDGPVPVLMEATLLALQAGIGRAALTEGTQLLRKRRRTFNTGTAALPKDDPQLLEIMGQLAGRQAAAELMVREIGRLLDEGEDGADGAGPAEADVVAASAEAMAAAYRAQAVVPEAVLEVCTRIFDTLGASATSATLRLDRHWRNARTLATHDPAAFKVRMAGDWLVNGTPPTAYTSAGEVPEGD
;
A
#
# COMPACT_ATOMS: atom_id res chain seq x y z
N ASP A 1 77.02 30.08 0.13
CA ASP A 1 75.75 29.55 0.51
C ASP A 1 74.68 29.99 -0.50
N PRO A 2 74.12 29.10 -1.30
CA PRO A 2 72.88 29.41 -2.00
C PRO A 2 71.85 28.34 -1.71
N ARG A 3 70.77 28.71 -1.06
CA ARG A 3 69.61 27.86 -0.80
C ARG A 3 68.63 27.94 -1.97
N GLY A 4 68.56 26.85 -2.74
CA GLY A 4 67.55 26.65 -3.73
C GLY A 4 66.17 26.41 -3.12
N ARG A 5 65.18 27.19 -3.50
CA ARG A 5 63.74 26.88 -3.28
C ARG A 5 63.22 26.01 -4.39
N PRO A 6 62.44 24.96 -4.11
CA PRO A 6 61.72 24.27 -5.16
C PRO A 6 60.48 25.00 -5.61
N ALA A 7 60.24 24.98 -6.92
CA ALA A 7 59.10 25.56 -7.58
C ALA A 7 57.77 24.95 -7.15
N ARG A 8 56.78 25.79 -6.88
CA ARG A 8 55.37 25.38 -6.71
C ARG A 8 54.81 24.90 -8.03
N ALA A 9 54.45 23.64 -8.08
CA ALA A 9 53.57 23.12 -9.13
C ALA A 9 52.14 23.59 -8.90
N THR A 10 51.62 24.34 -9.83
CA THR A 10 50.22 24.73 -9.92
C THR A 10 49.40 23.50 -10.33
N ALA A 11 48.66 22.89 -9.39
CA ALA A 11 47.65 21.87 -9.68
C ALA A 11 46.47 22.59 -10.34
N THR A 12 46.25 22.30 -11.62
CA THR A 12 45.01 22.63 -12.34
C THR A 12 43.87 21.87 -11.67
N ALA A 13 42.89 22.62 -11.13
CA ALA A 13 41.65 22.07 -10.61
C ALA A 13 40.89 21.34 -11.74
N ALA A 14 40.79 20.02 -11.64
CA ALA A 14 39.87 19.25 -12.46
C ALA A 14 38.45 19.71 -12.16
N GLY A 15 37.71 20.08 -13.20
CA GLY A 15 36.34 20.53 -13.11
C GLY A 15 35.48 19.44 -12.47
N VAL A 16 34.82 19.76 -11.40
CA VAL A 16 33.76 18.96 -10.83
C VAL A 16 32.54 19.14 -11.74
N ASP A 17 32.10 18.09 -12.40
CA ASP A 17 30.86 18.09 -13.14
C ASP A 17 29.72 18.50 -12.21
N PRO A 18 28.79 19.37 -12.66
CA PRO A 18 27.70 19.82 -11.82
C PRO A 18 26.75 18.66 -11.52
N VAL A 19 26.50 18.44 -10.23
CA VAL A 19 25.42 17.58 -9.74
C VAL A 19 24.14 17.86 -10.53
N PRO A 20 23.41 16.83 -11.03
CA PRO A 20 22.15 17.04 -11.71
C PRO A 20 21.22 17.88 -10.82
N ARG A 21 20.85 19.04 -11.29
CA ARG A 21 19.94 19.93 -10.58
C ARG A 21 18.59 19.23 -10.47
N LEU A 22 18.10 19.02 -9.27
CA LEU A 22 16.69 18.79 -8.98
C LEU A 22 15.89 19.73 -9.88
N GLY A 23 14.98 19.19 -10.69
CA GLY A 23 14.28 19.90 -11.74
C GLY A 23 13.80 21.27 -11.30
N ARG A 24 14.16 22.30 -12.04
CA ARG A 24 13.66 23.66 -11.85
C ARG A 24 12.15 23.61 -12.08
N SER A 25 11.37 23.88 -11.05
CA SER A 25 10.00 24.34 -11.20
C SER A 25 10.02 25.60 -12.09
N GLY A 26 9.74 25.42 -13.38
CA GLY A 26 9.41 26.51 -14.26
C GLY A 26 8.11 27.17 -13.77
N PRO A 27 7.84 28.46 -14.14
CA PRO A 27 6.63 29.12 -13.72
C PRO A 27 5.42 28.28 -14.16
N LEU A 28 4.57 27.90 -13.20
CA LEU A 28 3.27 27.32 -13.41
C LEU A 28 2.42 28.26 -14.26
N ALA A 29 2.56 28.16 -15.59
CA ALA A 29 1.54 28.67 -16.49
C ALA A 29 0.29 27.83 -16.20
N ALA A 30 -0.74 28.45 -15.67
CA ALA A 30 -2.06 27.84 -15.54
C ALA A 30 -2.57 27.48 -16.95
N ARG A 31 -2.22 26.29 -17.42
CA ARG A 31 -2.85 25.66 -18.58
C ARG A 31 -4.18 25.11 -18.07
N ALA A 32 -5.28 25.71 -18.52
CA ALA A 32 -6.59 25.11 -18.45
C ALA A 32 -6.53 23.81 -19.29
N CYS A 33 -6.11 22.72 -18.65
CA CYS A 33 -6.26 21.39 -19.17
C CYS A 33 -7.73 21.05 -19.05
N GLN A 34 -8.39 20.61 -20.12
CA GLN A 34 -9.65 19.90 -20.04
C GLN A 34 -9.33 18.51 -19.42
N SER A 35 -9.02 18.51 -18.11
CA SER A 35 -8.87 17.30 -17.35
C SER A 35 -10.20 16.55 -17.38
N ARG A 36 -10.18 15.23 -17.59
CA ARG A 36 -11.28 14.36 -17.17
C ARG A 36 -11.72 14.85 -15.80
N SER A 37 -13.00 15.17 -15.64
CA SER A 37 -13.55 15.62 -14.36
C SER A 37 -13.38 14.48 -13.36
N MET A 38 -12.26 14.47 -12.65
CA MET A 38 -12.08 13.51 -11.57
C MET A 38 -12.79 14.02 -10.33
N THR A 39 -13.62 13.17 -9.73
CA THR A 39 -14.27 13.48 -8.47
C THR A 39 -13.21 13.79 -7.42
N THR A 40 -13.32 14.96 -6.78
CA THR A 40 -12.29 15.43 -5.85
C THR A 40 -12.33 14.66 -4.54
N TYR A 41 -11.18 14.59 -3.85
CA TYR A 41 -11.13 14.05 -2.49
C TYR A 41 -12.15 14.69 -1.55
N ALA A 42 -12.35 16.01 -1.59
CA ALA A 42 -13.30 16.68 -0.71
C ALA A 42 -14.75 16.18 -0.91
N THR A 43 -15.14 15.94 -2.15
CA THR A 43 -16.46 15.41 -2.51
C THR A 43 -16.64 13.99 -1.96
N LEU A 44 -15.65 13.11 -2.20
CA LEU A 44 -15.75 11.71 -1.75
C LEU A 44 -15.59 11.59 -0.23
N ALA A 45 -14.72 12.38 0.40
CA ALA A 45 -14.57 12.40 1.86
C ALA A 45 -15.89 12.82 2.55
N ALA A 46 -16.58 13.82 2.01
CA ALA A 46 -17.90 14.21 2.52
C ALA A 46 -18.94 13.10 2.31
N ARG A 47 -18.93 12.43 1.16
CA ARG A 47 -19.85 11.32 0.85
C ARG A 47 -19.70 10.14 1.81
N TYR A 48 -18.47 9.78 2.17
CA TYR A 48 -18.18 8.61 3.01
C TYR A 48 -18.08 8.93 4.50
N ALA A 49 -18.21 10.18 4.92
CA ALA A 49 -18.02 10.58 6.32
C ALA A 49 -18.87 9.75 7.29
N ASP A 50 -20.17 9.63 7.04
CA ASP A 50 -21.11 8.88 7.90
C ASP A 50 -20.75 7.39 7.95
N ALA A 51 -20.40 6.79 6.81
CA ALA A 51 -20.00 5.38 6.75
C ALA A 51 -18.67 5.14 7.52
N PHE A 52 -17.71 6.06 7.42
CA PHE A 52 -16.46 5.96 8.17
C PHE A 52 -16.67 6.15 9.68
N ASP A 53 -17.55 7.05 10.09
CA ASP A 53 -17.90 7.24 11.50
C ASP A 53 -18.64 6.02 12.07
N SER A 54 -19.52 5.38 11.27
CA SER A 54 -20.16 4.11 11.62
C SER A 54 -19.12 2.99 11.80
N VAL A 55 -18.16 2.87 10.88
CA VAL A 55 -17.05 1.91 11.00
C VAL A 55 -16.22 2.13 12.27
N ALA A 56 -15.97 3.39 12.67
CA ALA A 56 -15.28 3.71 13.92
C ALA A 56 -16.04 3.25 15.15
N HIS A 57 -17.38 3.26 15.06
CA HIS A 57 -18.21 2.80 16.15
C HIS A 57 -18.02 1.29 16.38
N GLY A 58 -17.58 0.93 17.58
CA GLY A 58 -17.33 -0.48 17.93
C GLY A 58 -15.96 -1.04 17.53
N GLU A 59 -15.04 -0.26 16.92
CA GLU A 59 -13.69 -0.70 16.55
C GLU A 59 -12.95 -1.33 17.73
N ARG A 60 -12.95 -0.70 18.91
CA ARG A 60 -12.32 -1.26 20.12
C ARG A 60 -12.98 -2.57 20.58
N ALA A 61 -14.30 -2.68 20.47
CA ALA A 61 -15.01 -3.89 20.85
C ALA A 61 -14.70 -5.03 19.89
N ARG A 62 -14.62 -4.76 18.59
CA ARG A 62 -14.15 -5.73 17.59
C ARG A 62 -12.74 -6.21 17.89
N GLU A 63 -11.80 -5.27 18.13
CA GLU A 63 -10.41 -5.60 18.46
C GLU A 63 -10.32 -6.40 19.77
N ALA A 64 -11.12 -6.07 20.78
CA ALA A 64 -11.18 -6.76 22.06
C ALA A 64 -11.64 -8.20 21.91
N GLY A 65 -12.72 -8.43 21.20
CA GLY A 65 -13.35 -9.73 21.02
C GLY A 65 -12.79 -10.53 19.84
N ARG A 66 -11.86 -9.98 19.07
CA ARG A 66 -11.40 -10.54 17.77
C ARG A 66 -12.59 -10.83 16.84
N HIS A 67 -13.53 -9.88 16.76
CA HIS A 67 -14.69 -10.00 15.90
C HIS A 67 -14.37 -9.44 14.52
N LEU A 68 -14.47 -10.28 13.50
CA LEU A 68 -14.22 -9.89 12.11
C LEU A 68 -15.22 -8.82 11.63
N PRO A 69 -14.80 -7.82 10.83
CA PRO A 69 -15.58 -6.61 10.53
C PRO A 69 -16.61 -6.79 9.41
N PHE A 70 -17.36 -7.90 9.34
CA PHE A 70 -18.34 -8.17 8.27
C PHE A 70 -19.38 -7.05 8.12
N ALA A 71 -19.92 -6.55 9.23
CA ALA A 71 -20.93 -5.49 9.20
C ALA A 71 -20.33 -4.17 8.68
N ALA A 72 -19.16 -3.76 9.18
CA ALA A 72 -18.47 -2.55 8.76
C ALA A 72 -18.12 -2.58 7.25
N LEU A 73 -17.67 -3.74 6.76
CA LEU A 73 -17.41 -3.94 5.33
C LEU A 73 -18.69 -3.86 4.48
N GLY A 74 -19.79 -4.44 4.97
CA GLY A 74 -21.09 -4.35 4.31
C GLY A 74 -21.63 -2.91 4.22
N GLU A 75 -21.43 -2.11 5.27
CA GLU A 75 -21.80 -0.69 5.29
C GLU A 75 -21.00 0.12 4.24
N LEU A 76 -19.69 -0.09 4.18
CA LEU A 76 -18.85 0.56 3.18
C LEU A 76 -19.22 0.15 1.75
N GLN A 77 -19.53 -1.13 1.54
CA GLN A 77 -19.99 -1.63 0.25
C GLN A 77 -21.33 -0.99 -0.15
N ALA A 78 -22.30 -0.93 0.78
CA ALA A 78 -23.60 -0.29 0.56
C ALA A 78 -23.47 1.21 0.24
N ALA A 79 -22.48 1.89 0.86
CA ALA A 79 -22.15 3.28 0.57
C ALA A 79 -21.46 3.48 -0.80
N GLY A 80 -21.05 2.41 -1.48
CA GLY A 80 -20.37 2.47 -2.77
C GLY A 80 -18.85 2.63 -2.70
N PHE A 81 -18.23 2.48 -1.53
CA PHE A 81 -16.79 2.67 -1.35
C PHE A 81 -15.95 1.73 -2.23
N GLY A 82 -16.47 0.54 -2.55
CA GLY A 82 -15.83 -0.42 -3.48
C GLY A 82 -15.70 0.07 -4.92
N LYS A 83 -16.29 1.21 -5.28
CA LYS A 83 -16.21 1.80 -6.63
C LYS A 83 -15.26 3.00 -6.73
N VAL A 84 -14.61 3.37 -5.63
CA VAL A 84 -13.59 4.43 -5.61
C VAL A 84 -12.38 3.98 -6.42
N GLY A 85 -11.87 4.86 -7.31
CA GLY A 85 -10.81 4.54 -8.26
C GLY A 85 -11.30 3.90 -9.58
N VAL A 86 -12.58 3.55 -9.68
CA VAL A 86 -13.20 3.19 -10.95
C VAL A 86 -13.66 4.47 -11.66
N PRO A 87 -13.37 4.66 -12.95
CA PRO A 87 -13.78 5.85 -13.71
C PRO A 87 -15.30 6.09 -13.68
N GLU A 88 -15.73 7.34 -13.65
CA GLU A 88 -17.15 7.72 -13.61
C GLU A 88 -17.88 7.27 -14.88
N ASP A 89 -17.24 7.35 -16.03
CA ASP A 89 -17.79 6.89 -17.32
C ASP A 89 -17.98 5.37 -17.38
N ALA A 90 -17.27 4.61 -16.52
CA ALA A 90 -17.48 3.18 -16.32
C ALA A 90 -18.48 2.86 -15.20
N GLY A 91 -19.13 3.86 -14.61
CA GLY A 91 -20.12 3.73 -13.52
C GLY A 91 -19.51 3.70 -12.11
N GLY A 92 -18.25 4.08 -11.98
CA GLY A 92 -17.55 4.21 -10.71
C GLY A 92 -17.76 5.54 -10.01
N GLU A 93 -16.99 5.75 -8.94
CA GLU A 93 -17.01 6.98 -8.13
C GLU A 93 -15.90 7.96 -8.55
N GLY A 94 -15.04 7.57 -9.50
CA GLY A 94 -13.85 8.35 -9.87
C GLY A 94 -12.81 8.40 -8.75
N GLY A 95 -12.03 9.45 -8.76
CA GLY A 95 -10.93 9.68 -7.81
C GLY A 95 -9.62 9.08 -8.33
N GLY A 96 -8.60 9.92 -8.46
CA GLY A 96 -7.23 9.48 -8.78
C GLY A 96 -6.54 8.84 -7.59
N SER A 97 -5.30 8.44 -7.80
CA SER A 97 -4.48 7.73 -6.82
C SER A 97 -4.29 8.53 -5.52
N GLU A 98 -4.09 9.87 -5.59
CA GLU A 98 -4.02 10.71 -4.38
C GLU A 98 -5.33 10.63 -3.59
N THR A 99 -6.47 10.72 -4.26
CA THR A 99 -7.79 10.63 -3.64
C THR A 99 -8.01 9.27 -2.98
N VAL A 100 -7.71 8.18 -3.68
CA VAL A 100 -7.78 6.80 -3.16
C VAL A 100 -6.95 6.63 -1.89
N LEU A 101 -5.68 7.08 -1.92
CA LEU A 101 -4.77 6.97 -0.77
C LEU A 101 -5.24 7.80 0.43
N ARG A 102 -5.77 9.01 0.19
CA ARG A 102 -6.31 9.86 1.26
C ARG A 102 -7.55 9.26 1.91
N LEU A 103 -8.48 8.74 1.12
CA LEU A 103 -9.66 8.04 1.65
C LEU A 103 -9.28 6.77 2.42
N LEU A 104 -8.27 6.05 1.95
CA LEU A 104 -7.76 4.89 2.68
C LEU A 104 -7.11 5.29 4.02
N MET A 105 -6.37 6.41 4.07
CA MET A 105 -5.87 6.98 5.34
C MET A 105 -7.00 7.36 6.28
N ASP A 106 -8.06 7.99 5.78
CA ASP A 106 -9.22 8.39 6.58
C ASP A 106 -9.94 7.17 7.17
N LEU A 107 -10.17 6.14 6.37
CA LEU A 107 -10.74 4.88 6.84
C LEU A 107 -9.82 4.18 7.84
N ALA A 108 -8.51 4.14 7.59
CA ALA A 108 -7.53 3.54 8.50
C ALA A 108 -7.45 4.29 9.85
N ALA A 109 -7.70 5.60 9.85
CA ALA A 109 -7.82 6.38 11.08
C ALA A 109 -9.08 6.04 11.89
N ARG A 110 -10.07 5.41 11.29
CA ARG A 110 -11.30 4.91 11.95
C ARG A 110 -11.18 3.45 12.38
N ASP A 111 -10.77 2.58 11.46
CA ASP A 111 -10.48 1.16 11.70
C ASP A 111 -9.50 0.64 10.66
N VAL A 112 -8.25 0.47 11.07
CA VAL A 112 -7.19 0.04 10.16
C VAL A 112 -7.37 -1.39 9.65
N ASN A 113 -8.00 -2.28 10.43
CA ASN A 113 -8.25 -3.65 9.97
C ASN A 113 -9.26 -3.65 8.81
N THR A 114 -10.34 -2.90 8.95
CA THR A 114 -11.34 -2.72 7.88
C THR A 114 -10.70 -2.06 6.65
N ALA A 115 -9.88 -1.02 6.84
CA ALA A 115 -9.14 -0.37 5.75
C ALA A 115 -8.18 -1.32 5.03
N HIS A 116 -7.49 -2.18 5.78
CA HIS A 116 -6.54 -3.14 5.19
C HIS A 116 -7.26 -4.21 4.35
N VAL A 117 -8.45 -4.62 4.73
CA VAL A 117 -9.28 -5.49 3.90
C VAL A 117 -9.60 -4.81 2.55
N TRP A 118 -10.06 -3.56 2.58
CA TRP A 118 -10.37 -2.78 1.37
C TRP A 118 -9.15 -2.50 0.48
N ARG A 119 -7.96 -2.38 1.06
CA ARG A 119 -6.71 -2.24 0.30
C ARG A 119 -6.59 -3.29 -0.81
N SER A 120 -6.90 -4.54 -0.51
CA SER A 120 -6.81 -5.64 -1.49
C SER A 120 -7.71 -5.39 -2.69
N HIS A 121 -8.91 -4.88 -2.47
CA HIS A 121 -9.85 -4.55 -3.52
C HIS A 121 -9.41 -3.32 -4.35
N LEU A 122 -8.90 -2.27 -3.71
CA LEU A 122 -8.37 -1.10 -4.41
C LEU A 122 -7.20 -1.48 -5.34
N VAL A 123 -6.31 -2.36 -4.91
CA VAL A 123 -5.24 -2.91 -5.75
C VAL A 123 -5.82 -3.76 -6.89
N PHE A 124 -6.89 -4.52 -6.65
CA PHE A 124 -7.57 -5.28 -7.70
C PHE A 124 -8.20 -4.38 -8.76
N ILE A 125 -8.80 -3.26 -8.39
CA ILE A 125 -9.30 -2.24 -9.33
C ILE A 125 -8.16 -1.78 -10.26
N ALA A 126 -7.01 -1.40 -9.69
CA ALA A 126 -5.85 -0.98 -10.49
C ALA A 126 -5.35 -2.13 -11.40
N THR A 127 -5.34 -3.37 -10.91
CA THR A 127 -4.99 -4.54 -11.72
C THR A 127 -5.99 -4.75 -12.88
N ALA A 128 -7.28 -4.55 -12.65
CA ALA A 128 -8.30 -4.62 -13.70
C ALA A 128 -8.15 -3.50 -14.72
N MET A 129 -7.80 -2.29 -14.28
CA MET A 129 -7.52 -1.15 -15.14
C MET A 129 -6.30 -1.37 -16.05
N ASP A 130 -5.30 -2.13 -15.61
CA ASP A 130 -4.08 -2.48 -16.37
C ASP A 130 -4.32 -3.58 -17.43
N GLN A 131 -5.52 -4.16 -17.51
CA GLN A 131 -5.85 -5.20 -18.48
C GLN A 131 -6.24 -4.63 -19.86
N ALA A 132 -6.20 -5.49 -20.88
CA ALA A 132 -6.70 -5.18 -22.21
C ALA A 132 -8.18 -4.70 -22.17
N PRO A 133 -8.63 -3.81 -23.09
CA PRO A 133 -9.90 -3.09 -23.00
C PRO A 133 -11.13 -3.97 -22.70
N ALA A 134 -11.32 -5.06 -23.42
CA ALA A 134 -12.48 -5.93 -23.24
C ALA A 134 -12.50 -6.63 -21.87
N ARG A 135 -11.31 -6.99 -21.36
CA ARG A 135 -11.13 -7.63 -20.06
C ARG A 135 -11.33 -6.59 -18.93
N ARG A 136 -10.77 -5.40 -19.12
CA ARG A 136 -10.97 -4.25 -18.23
C ARG A 136 -12.46 -3.95 -18.06
N GLU A 137 -13.19 -3.74 -19.15
CA GLU A 137 -14.62 -3.45 -19.13
C GLU A 137 -15.43 -4.53 -18.40
N ARG A 138 -15.10 -5.82 -18.64
CA ARG A 138 -15.76 -6.94 -17.96
C ARG A 138 -15.59 -6.84 -16.44
N TRP A 139 -14.37 -6.63 -15.94
CA TRP A 139 -14.10 -6.58 -14.51
C TRP A 139 -14.63 -5.32 -13.85
N LEU A 140 -14.58 -4.18 -14.53
CA LEU A 140 -15.21 -2.95 -14.02
C LEU A 140 -16.72 -3.12 -13.87
N ARG A 141 -17.41 -3.81 -14.77
CA ARG A 141 -18.85 -4.13 -14.61
C ARG A 141 -19.13 -4.96 -13.35
N HIS A 142 -18.30 -5.96 -13.04
CA HIS A 142 -18.41 -6.73 -11.80
C HIS A 142 -18.23 -5.84 -10.57
N ILE A 143 -17.20 -4.99 -10.56
CA ILE A 143 -16.91 -4.08 -9.46
C ILE A 143 -18.07 -3.09 -9.25
N VAL A 144 -18.58 -2.50 -10.32
CA VAL A 144 -19.72 -1.55 -10.26
C VAL A 144 -21.00 -2.23 -9.79
N ALA A 145 -21.20 -3.51 -10.11
CA ALA A 145 -22.31 -4.32 -9.62
C ALA A 145 -22.20 -4.67 -8.12
N GLY A 146 -21.07 -4.34 -7.46
CA GLY A 146 -20.86 -4.55 -6.05
C GLY A 146 -20.01 -5.80 -5.71
N ASP A 147 -19.47 -6.49 -6.71
CA ASP A 147 -18.49 -7.53 -6.46
C ASP A 147 -17.16 -6.91 -6.03
N TRP A 148 -16.42 -7.60 -5.17
CA TRP A 148 -15.10 -7.16 -4.74
C TRP A 148 -14.15 -8.32 -4.52
N ALA A 149 -12.83 -8.03 -4.51
CA ALA A 149 -11.78 -9.04 -4.46
C ALA A 149 -10.88 -8.85 -3.24
N GLY A 150 -10.57 -9.98 -2.59
CA GLY A 150 -9.44 -10.11 -1.69
C GLY A 150 -8.18 -10.50 -2.45
N SER A 151 -7.04 -10.47 -1.79
CA SER A 151 -5.74 -10.84 -2.35
C SER A 151 -5.24 -12.18 -1.80
N ALA A 152 -4.53 -12.95 -2.64
CA ALA A 152 -3.87 -14.18 -2.25
C ALA A 152 -2.55 -14.34 -3.04
N LEU A 153 -1.57 -13.47 -2.73
CA LEU A 153 -0.34 -13.35 -3.53
C LEU A 153 0.76 -14.29 -3.07
N ALA A 154 1.06 -14.31 -1.77
CA ALA A 154 2.19 -15.03 -1.20
C ALA A 154 1.88 -16.50 -0.86
N GLU A 155 2.93 -17.27 -0.68
CA GLU A 155 2.90 -18.67 -0.26
C GLU A 155 3.77 -18.85 0.99
N ARG A 156 3.39 -19.76 1.90
CA ARG A 156 4.30 -20.17 2.98
C ARG A 156 5.48 -20.90 2.36
N ALA A 157 6.69 -20.56 2.80
CA ALA A 157 7.90 -21.24 2.37
C ALA A 157 7.81 -22.76 2.62
N GLY A 158 8.21 -23.58 1.64
CA GLY A 158 8.41 -25.02 1.82
C GLY A 158 7.80 -25.94 0.77
N GLY A 159 7.27 -25.48 -0.36
CA GLY A 159 6.60 -26.39 -1.31
C GLY A 159 7.01 -26.31 -2.79
N ALA A 160 7.65 -25.24 -3.21
CA ALA A 160 8.03 -25.08 -4.61
C ALA A 160 9.55 -25.06 -4.78
N ALA A 161 10.03 -25.60 -5.90
CA ALA A 161 11.41 -25.38 -6.33
C ALA A 161 11.70 -23.89 -6.50
N PRO A 162 12.96 -23.42 -6.28
CA PRO A 162 13.33 -22.02 -6.41
C PRO A 162 12.81 -21.38 -7.70
N GLY A 163 12.16 -20.24 -7.57
CA GLY A 163 11.60 -19.49 -8.71
C GLY A 163 10.31 -20.05 -9.30
N ARG A 164 9.70 -21.12 -8.74
CA ARG A 164 8.41 -21.66 -9.17
C ARG A 164 7.31 -21.32 -8.17
N ALA A 165 6.10 -20.98 -8.67
CA ALA A 165 4.92 -20.92 -7.84
C ALA A 165 4.51 -22.31 -7.42
N ALA A 166 4.17 -22.52 -6.14
CA ALA A 166 3.59 -23.79 -5.68
C ALA A 166 2.09 -23.88 -6.01
N THR A 167 1.44 -22.73 -6.19
CA THR A 167 0.04 -22.67 -6.65
C THR A 167 0.03 -22.56 -8.16
N LEU A 168 -0.60 -23.53 -8.83
CA LEU A 168 -0.60 -23.68 -10.28
C LEU A 168 -2.02 -23.56 -10.85
N ALA A 169 -2.13 -22.99 -12.04
CA ALA A 169 -3.31 -23.02 -12.88
C ALA A 169 -3.08 -23.98 -14.04
N SER A 170 -4.05 -24.86 -14.30
CA SER A 170 -4.07 -25.78 -15.42
C SER A 170 -5.45 -25.81 -16.08
N ARG A 171 -5.57 -26.46 -17.25
CA ARG A 171 -6.86 -26.71 -17.89
C ARG A 171 -7.38 -28.08 -17.46
N ASP A 172 -8.65 -28.14 -17.05
CA ASP A 172 -9.34 -29.40 -16.87
C ASP A 172 -9.74 -30.04 -18.23
N GLU A 173 -10.32 -31.22 -18.20
CA GLU A 173 -10.78 -31.96 -19.42
C GLU A 173 -11.82 -31.15 -20.23
N GLY A 174 -12.58 -30.26 -19.59
CA GLY A 174 -13.55 -29.38 -20.22
C GLY A 174 -12.95 -28.08 -20.75
N GLY A 175 -11.63 -27.85 -20.54
CA GLY A 175 -10.94 -26.65 -20.97
C GLY A 175 -11.10 -25.45 -20.01
N THR A 176 -11.72 -25.66 -18.84
CA THR A 176 -11.86 -24.63 -17.79
C THR A 176 -10.53 -24.46 -17.05
N TRP A 177 -10.17 -23.21 -16.72
CA TRP A 177 -9.05 -23.00 -15.83
C TRP A 177 -9.38 -23.44 -14.41
N VAL A 178 -8.54 -24.30 -13.84
CA VAL A 178 -8.59 -24.74 -12.44
C VAL A 178 -7.30 -24.39 -11.74
N VAL A 179 -7.40 -24.09 -10.45
CA VAL A 179 -6.25 -23.67 -9.62
C VAL A 179 -6.08 -24.67 -8.49
N ARG A 180 -4.84 -25.15 -8.32
CA ARG A 180 -4.45 -26.04 -7.23
C ARG A 180 -3.28 -25.44 -6.46
N GLY A 181 -3.39 -25.40 -5.12
CA GLY A 181 -2.34 -24.96 -4.22
C GLY A 181 -2.88 -24.29 -2.98
N GLN A 182 -1.96 -23.67 -2.24
CA GLN A 182 -2.28 -22.94 -1.01
C GLN A 182 -1.58 -21.60 -0.98
N LYS A 183 -2.34 -20.56 -0.70
CA LYS A 183 -1.84 -19.22 -0.44
C LYS A 183 -1.91 -18.89 1.04
N TYR A 184 -1.02 -18.02 1.49
CA TYR A 184 -1.03 -17.45 2.83
C TYR A 184 -0.85 -15.93 2.74
N TYR A 185 -1.28 -15.22 3.76
CA TYR A 185 -1.48 -13.77 3.75
C TYR A 185 -2.61 -13.34 2.79
N ALA A 186 -3.70 -14.14 2.75
CA ALA A 186 -4.84 -13.91 1.85
C ALA A 186 -5.79 -12.84 2.39
N THR A 187 -5.28 -11.62 2.56
CA THR A 187 -6.01 -10.49 3.14
C THR A 187 -7.28 -10.20 2.37
N GLY A 188 -8.40 -10.10 3.08
CA GLY A 188 -9.69 -9.73 2.51
C GLY A 188 -10.46 -10.86 1.82
N SER A 189 -9.82 -11.98 1.47
CA SER A 189 -10.47 -13.08 0.75
C SER A 189 -11.66 -13.68 1.50
N ALA A 190 -11.62 -13.73 2.84
CA ALA A 190 -12.72 -14.25 3.65
C ALA A 190 -14.03 -13.44 3.54
N PHE A 191 -13.94 -12.19 3.12
CA PHE A 191 -15.07 -11.26 3.04
C PHE A 191 -15.54 -11.01 1.61
N ALA A 192 -14.72 -11.36 0.63
CA ALA A 192 -14.88 -10.95 -0.77
C ALA A 192 -15.75 -11.91 -1.60
N THR A 193 -16.20 -11.45 -2.76
CA THR A 193 -16.80 -12.30 -3.80
C THR A 193 -15.73 -13.15 -4.48
N TRP A 194 -14.55 -12.54 -4.68
CA TRP A 194 -13.43 -13.12 -5.43
C TRP A 194 -12.16 -13.11 -4.60
N THR A 195 -11.27 -14.06 -4.83
CA THR A 195 -9.87 -13.99 -4.43
C THR A 195 -8.99 -13.86 -5.67
N ALA A 196 -8.11 -12.87 -5.69
CA ALA A 196 -7.12 -12.68 -6.74
C ALA A 196 -5.81 -13.35 -6.32
N ALA A 197 -5.54 -14.51 -6.89
CA ALA A 197 -4.40 -15.34 -6.52
C ALA A 197 -3.31 -15.31 -7.60
N THR A 198 -2.07 -14.99 -7.25
CA THR A 198 -0.93 -15.16 -8.16
C THR A 198 -0.62 -16.64 -8.33
N VAL A 199 -0.59 -17.13 -9.55
CA VAL A 199 -0.39 -18.55 -9.90
C VAL A 199 0.68 -18.71 -10.96
N GLY A 200 1.37 -19.86 -10.97
CA GLY A 200 2.12 -20.32 -12.11
C GLY A 200 1.18 -21.01 -13.12
N ILE A 201 1.52 -20.98 -14.40
CA ILE A 201 0.78 -21.69 -15.43
C ILE A 201 1.48 -23.04 -15.68
N GLU A 202 0.74 -24.14 -15.53
CA GLU A 202 1.29 -25.48 -15.74
C GLU A 202 1.70 -25.68 -17.20
N GLY A 203 2.90 -26.23 -17.42
CA GLY A 203 3.47 -26.42 -18.77
C GLY A 203 4.07 -25.18 -19.42
N ALA A 204 4.07 -24.01 -18.78
CA ALA A 204 4.77 -22.85 -19.29
C ALA A 204 6.30 -23.04 -19.18
N ASP A 205 7.00 -22.76 -20.27
CA ASP A 205 8.44 -23.04 -20.39
C ASP A 205 9.28 -21.98 -19.66
N LEU A 206 10.10 -22.39 -18.69
CA LEU A 206 10.99 -21.53 -17.91
C LEU A 206 12.11 -20.87 -18.74
N VAL A 207 12.32 -21.29 -19.98
CA VAL A 207 13.35 -20.73 -20.88
C VAL A 207 13.10 -19.25 -21.21
N SER A 208 11.84 -18.81 -21.16
CA SER A 208 11.45 -17.40 -21.41
C SER A 208 12.05 -16.41 -20.40
N ARG A 209 12.28 -16.81 -19.13
CA ARG A 209 12.80 -15.93 -18.07
C ARG A 209 14.21 -15.39 -18.31
N ARG A 210 15.09 -16.21 -18.94
CA ARG A 210 16.48 -15.84 -19.19
C ARG A 210 16.62 -14.80 -20.31
N ASN A 211 15.70 -14.81 -21.27
CA ASN A 211 15.75 -13.93 -22.42
C ASN A 211 15.08 -12.56 -22.17
N SER A 212 14.06 -12.48 -21.30
CA SER A 212 13.40 -11.22 -20.97
C SER A 212 14.28 -10.29 -20.10
N LYS A 213 15.09 -10.84 -19.18
CA LYS A 213 16.05 -10.05 -18.37
C LYS A 213 17.17 -9.40 -19.23
N ARG A 214 17.44 -9.92 -20.42
CA ARG A 214 18.48 -9.39 -21.33
C ARG A 214 18.01 -8.33 -22.29
N ALA A 215 16.69 -8.19 -22.48
CA ALA A 215 16.13 -7.35 -23.53
C ALA A 215 15.75 -5.93 -23.09
N GLY A 216 15.92 -5.56 -21.79
CA GLY A 216 15.63 -4.18 -21.31
C GLY A 216 14.19 -3.71 -21.51
N GLY A 217 13.28 -4.62 -21.86
CA GLY A 217 11.86 -4.34 -22.06
C GLY A 217 11.01 -4.72 -20.85
N ALA A 218 9.82 -4.15 -20.76
CA ALA A 218 8.82 -4.46 -19.75
C ALA A 218 8.62 -5.97 -19.64
N VAL A 219 9.01 -6.55 -18.50
CA VAL A 219 8.94 -7.99 -18.29
C VAL A 219 7.50 -8.34 -17.86
N ARG A 220 6.68 -8.75 -18.82
CA ARG A 220 5.52 -9.60 -18.50
C ARG A 220 6.07 -10.99 -18.18
N GLU A 221 5.69 -11.56 -17.04
CA GLU A 221 6.06 -12.91 -16.67
C GLU A 221 5.08 -13.90 -17.36
N PRO A 222 5.42 -14.47 -18.53
CA PRO A 222 4.47 -15.26 -19.33
C PRO A 222 4.11 -16.59 -18.66
N ASP A 223 4.83 -16.99 -17.61
CA ASP A 223 4.60 -18.19 -16.83
C ASP A 223 3.74 -17.96 -15.57
N ARG A 224 3.29 -16.71 -15.35
CA ARG A 224 2.45 -16.33 -14.20
C ARG A 224 1.20 -15.59 -14.64
N ALA A 225 0.15 -15.74 -13.82
CA ALA A 225 -1.10 -15.03 -13.98
C ALA A 225 -1.67 -14.65 -12.60
N VAL A 226 -2.68 -13.78 -12.61
CA VAL A 226 -3.56 -13.55 -11.46
C VAL A 226 -4.87 -14.30 -11.74
N ALA A 227 -5.05 -15.43 -11.08
CA ALA A 227 -6.29 -16.20 -11.16
C ALA A 227 -7.37 -15.54 -10.31
N VAL A 228 -8.49 -15.18 -10.92
CA VAL A 228 -9.66 -14.68 -10.20
C VAL A 228 -10.59 -15.84 -9.91
N VAL A 229 -10.69 -16.20 -8.64
CA VAL A 229 -11.41 -17.37 -8.17
C VAL A 229 -12.58 -16.95 -7.28
N ARG A 230 -13.79 -17.43 -7.56
CA ARG A 230 -14.95 -17.17 -6.71
C ARG A 230 -14.75 -17.83 -5.35
N VAL A 231 -14.88 -17.05 -4.27
CA VAL A 231 -14.62 -17.55 -2.92
C VAL A 231 -15.65 -18.59 -2.47
N ARG A 232 -16.94 -18.33 -2.78
CA ARG A 232 -18.04 -19.22 -2.42
C ARG A 232 -18.32 -20.24 -3.54
N GLN A 233 -17.42 -21.22 -3.66
CA GLN A 233 -17.60 -22.36 -4.54
C GLN A 233 -17.02 -23.64 -3.88
N PRO A 234 -17.37 -24.83 -4.35
CA PRO A 234 -16.68 -26.07 -3.97
C PRO A 234 -15.17 -25.95 -4.21
N ARG A 235 -14.36 -26.68 -3.43
CA ARG A 235 -12.90 -26.75 -3.58
C ARG A 235 -12.13 -25.46 -3.23
N VAL A 236 -12.80 -24.47 -2.64
CA VAL A 236 -12.15 -23.30 -2.03
C VAL A 236 -12.33 -23.35 -0.52
N GLY A 237 -11.22 -23.44 0.20
CA GLY A 237 -11.18 -23.40 1.66
C GLY A 237 -10.51 -22.12 2.14
N ILE A 238 -11.18 -21.36 3.00
CA ILE A 238 -10.61 -20.16 3.65
C ILE A 238 -10.49 -20.44 5.13
N LYS A 239 -9.32 -20.08 5.71
CA LYS A 239 -9.04 -20.21 7.15
C LYS A 239 -8.64 -18.87 7.73
N ASP A 240 -9.23 -18.52 8.86
CA ASP A 240 -8.81 -17.38 9.67
C ASP A 240 -7.73 -17.86 10.68
N ASP A 241 -6.58 -18.27 10.13
CA ASP A 241 -5.43 -18.80 10.86
C ASP A 241 -4.27 -17.81 10.98
N TRP A 242 -4.58 -16.50 10.90
CA TRP A 242 -3.63 -15.43 11.18
C TRP A 242 -3.31 -15.35 12.67
N ASP A 243 -2.04 -15.49 13.04
CA ASP A 243 -1.54 -15.49 14.43
C ASP A 243 -0.69 -14.26 14.78
N GLY A 244 -0.63 -13.27 13.89
CA GLY A 244 0.08 -12.01 14.14
C GLY A 244 -0.54 -11.20 15.27
N PHE A 245 0.31 -10.49 16.04
CA PHE A 245 -0.15 -9.67 17.17
C PHE A 245 -0.89 -8.39 16.74
N GLY A 246 -0.77 -7.95 15.49
CA GLY A 246 -1.51 -6.86 14.87
C GLY A 246 -2.24 -7.28 13.61
N GLN A 247 -3.07 -6.40 13.05
CA GLN A 247 -3.94 -6.67 11.89
C GLN A 247 -4.81 -7.92 12.08
N ARG A 248 -5.32 -8.09 13.31
CA ARG A 248 -5.97 -9.32 13.79
C ARG A 248 -7.36 -9.58 13.22
N LEU A 249 -7.95 -8.58 12.59
CA LEU A 249 -9.33 -8.64 12.09
C LEU A 249 -9.41 -8.61 10.56
N THR A 250 -8.30 -8.82 9.88
CA THR A 250 -8.24 -8.80 8.42
C THR A 250 -8.48 -10.18 7.79
N ALA A 251 -8.63 -11.23 8.61
CA ALA A 251 -8.65 -12.63 8.17
C ALA A 251 -7.53 -12.93 7.16
N THR A 252 -6.34 -12.35 7.41
CA THR A 252 -5.11 -12.59 6.63
C THR A 252 -4.59 -13.99 6.93
N GLY A 253 -5.26 -15.00 6.43
CA GLY A 253 -4.97 -16.40 6.69
C GLY A 253 -4.71 -17.20 5.42
N SER A 254 -5.01 -18.49 5.45
CA SER A 254 -4.82 -19.41 4.35
C SER A 254 -6.02 -19.44 3.40
N VAL A 255 -5.73 -19.49 2.09
CA VAL A 255 -6.67 -19.91 1.06
C VAL A 255 -6.16 -21.19 0.41
N VAL A 256 -6.96 -22.25 0.48
CA VAL A 256 -6.70 -23.55 -0.13
C VAL A 256 -7.55 -23.65 -1.39
N LEU A 257 -6.91 -23.94 -2.50
CA LEU A 257 -7.51 -24.13 -3.83
C LEU A 257 -7.24 -25.59 -4.25
N ASP A 258 -8.29 -26.39 -4.34
CA ASP A 258 -8.22 -27.81 -4.68
C ASP A 258 -8.91 -28.05 -6.02
N ASP A 259 -8.22 -27.76 -7.12
CA ASP A 259 -8.78 -27.65 -8.46
C ASP A 259 -10.01 -26.73 -8.52
N ALA A 260 -9.89 -25.60 -7.85
CA ALA A 260 -10.93 -24.58 -7.81
C ALA A 260 -11.05 -23.89 -9.18
N ALA A 261 -12.27 -23.81 -9.73
CA ALA A 261 -12.49 -23.14 -11.00
C ALA A 261 -12.15 -21.65 -10.91
N ALA A 262 -11.33 -21.18 -11.85
CA ALA A 262 -11.04 -19.77 -12.01
C ALA A 262 -11.98 -19.17 -13.07
N GLU A 263 -12.56 -18.03 -12.75
CA GLU A 263 -13.37 -17.26 -13.70
C GLU A 263 -12.54 -16.78 -14.88
N GLU A 264 -11.32 -16.30 -14.56
CA GLU A 264 -10.37 -15.81 -15.55
C GLU A 264 -8.95 -15.82 -14.99
N LEU A 265 -7.96 -15.91 -15.88
CA LEU A 265 -6.57 -15.58 -15.59
C LEU A 265 -6.27 -14.19 -16.15
N LEU A 266 -6.02 -13.22 -15.27
CA LEU A 266 -5.57 -11.87 -15.61
C LEU A 266 -4.06 -11.87 -15.82
N GLU A 267 -3.59 -10.93 -16.63
CA GLU A 267 -2.17 -10.67 -16.76
C GLU A 267 -1.63 -10.10 -15.44
N VAL A 268 -0.45 -10.53 -15.03
CA VAL A 268 0.25 -9.93 -13.89
C VAL A 268 0.58 -8.47 -14.23
N PRO A 269 0.30 -7.52 -13.33
CA PRO A 269 0.64 -6.13 -13.57
C PRO A 269 2.12 -5.94 -13.89
N ARG A 270 2.41 -4.98 -14.75
CA ARG A 270 3.78 -4.66 -15.14
C ARG A 270 4.58 -4.20 -13.92
N GLN A 271 5.82 -4.67 -13.82
CA GLN A 271 6.71 -4.35 -12.70
C GLN A 271 7.18 -2.88 -12.72
N ASP A 272 7.18 -2.26 -13.88
CA ASP A 272 7.55 -0.87 -14.14
C ASP A 272 6.31 0.05 -14.32
N GLY A 273 5.12 -0.44 -13.98
CA GLY A 273 3.86 0.29 -14.08
C GLY A 273 3.36 0.84 -12.73
N PRO A 274 2.19 1.49 -12.73
CA PRO A 274 1.63 2.16 -11.55
C PRO A 274 1.12 1.20 -10.47
N VAL A 275 0.67 -0.02 -10.83
CA VAL A 275 0.05 -0.96 -9.87
C VAL A 275 0.99 -1.35 -8.73
N PRO A 276 2.27 -1.73 -8.97
CA PRO A 276 3.21 -2.01 -7.88
C PRO A 276 3.44 -0.80 -6.97
N VAL A 277 3.47 0.42 -7.53
CA VAL A 277 3.60 1.64 -6.73
C VAL A 277 2.40 1.82 -5.80
N LEU A 278 1.18 1.62 -6.32
CA LEU A 278 -0.05 1.70 -5.54
C LEU A 278 -0.09 0.65 -4.44
N MET A 279 0.41 -0.57 -4.70
CA MET A 279 0.53 -1.62 -3.68
C MET A 279 1.37 -1.16 -2.48
N GLU A 280 2.49 -0.50 -2.72
CA GLU A 280 3.35 0.07 -1.69
C GLU A 280 2.70 1.26 -0.99
N ALA A 281 2.18 2.21 -1.76
CA ALA A 281 1.57 3.43 -1.25
C ALA A 281 0.37 3.15 -0.34
N THR A 282 -0.43 2.14 -0.65
CA THR A 282 -1.58 1.76 0.19
C THR A 282 -1.16 1.25 1.56
N LEU A 283 -0.04 0.53 1.69
CA LEU A 283 0.50 0.12 3.01
C LEU A 283 0.98 1.32 3.83
N LEU A 284 1.61 2.29 3.18
CA LEU A 284 2.02 3.54 3.81
C LEU A 284 0.80 4.39 4.23
N ALA A 285 -0.26 4.41 3.41
CA ALA A 285 -1.51 5.08 3.73
C ALA A 285 -2.18 4.48 4.99
N LEU A 286 -2.21 3.16 5.10
CA LEU A 286 -2.71 2.48 6.30
C LEU A 286 -1.90 2.88 7.54
N GLN A 287 -0.57 2.91 7.45
CA GLN A 287 0.30 3.32 8.55
C GLN A 287 0.06 4.79 8.94
N ALA A 288 0.02 5.71 7.99
CA ALA A 288 -0.28 7.11 8.25
C ALA A 288 -1.65 7.29 8.92
N GLY A 289 -2.67 6.51 8.52
CA GLY A 289 -3.97 6.46 9.18
C GLY A 289 -3.90 6.00 10.63
N ILE A 290 -3.09 5.00 10.95
CA ILE A 290 -2.85 4.54 12.34
C ILE A 290 -2.23 5.66 13.18
N GLY A 291 -1.21 6.34 12.67
CA GLY A 291 -0.57 7.44 13.38
C GLY A 291 -1.56 8.57 13.69
N ARG A 292 -2.42 8.91 12.73
CA ARG A 292 -3.51 9.88 12.90
C ARG A 292 -4.50 9.44 13.99
N ALA A 293 -4.91 8.16 13.99
CA ALA A 293 -5.79 7.61 15.01
C ALA A 293 -5.16 7.72 16.42
N ALA A 294 -3.91 7.28 16.57
CA ALA A 294 -3.17 7.33 17.82
C ALA A 294 -3.03 8.76 18.36
N LEU A 295 -2.64 9.71 17.50
CA LEU A 295 -2.49 11.12 17.87
C LEU A 295 -3.84 11.75 18.25
N THR A 296 -4.90 11.47 17.52
CA THR A 296 -6.25 11.96 17.78
C THR A 296 -6.76 11.44 19.12
N GLU A 297 -6.66 10.15 19.36
CA GLU A 297 -7.12 9.51 20.59
C GLU A 297 -6.30 9.99 21.80
N GLY A 298 -4.98 10.06 21.65
CA GLY A 298 -4.09 10.59 22.67
C GLY A 298 -4.39 12.04 23.03
N THR A 299 -4.66 12.88 22.02
CA THR A 299 -5.09 14.27 22.22
C THR A 299 -6.38 14.37 23.03
N GLN A 300 -7.37 13.54 22.69
CA GLN A 300 -8.64 13.51 23.42
C GLN A 300 -8.47 13.07 24.87
N LEU A 301 -7.63 12.06 25.12
CA LEU A 301 -7.32 11.58 26.45
C LEU A 301 -6.55 12.63 27.27
N LEU A 302 -5.57 13.30 26.69
CA LEU A 302 -4.82 14.38 27.36
C LEU A 302 -5.74 15.53 27.74
N ARG A 303 -6.66 15.95 26.88
CA ARG A 303 -7.67 17.00 27.19
C ARG A 303 -8.58 16.63 28.34
N LYS A 304 -8.92 15.34 28.50
CA LYS A 304 -9.79 14.84 29.60
C LYS A 304 -9.04 14.62 30.89
N ARG A 305 -7.71 14.49 30.84
CA ARG A 305 -6.88 14.20 32.02
C ARG A 305 -6.90 15.39 32.99
N ARG A 306 -7.16 15.10 34.27
CA ARG A 306 -7.21 16.11 35.36
C ARG A 306 -6.01 16.05 36.29
N ARG A 307 -5.43 14.86 36.45
CA ARG A 307 -4.34 14.63 37.39
C ARG A 307 -3.00 14.93 36.73
N THR A 308 -2.22 15.81 37.31
CA THR A 308 -0.82 16.07 36.98
C THR A 308 0.12 15.47 38.03
N PHE A 309 1.41 15.46 37.76
CA PHE A 309 2.44 15.15 38.76
C PHE A 309 2.83 16.40 39.53
N ASN A 310 3.33 16.24 40.79
CA ASN A 310 3.78 17.33 41.61
C ASN A 310 4.97 18.11 40.99
N THR A 311 5.71 17.49 40.08
CA THR A 311 6.79 18.06 39.30
C THR A 311 6.33 18.75 38.01
N GLY A 312 5.04 18.64 37.67
CA GLY A 312 4.46 19.35 36.54
C GLY A 312 4.43 20.85 36.76
N THR A 313 4.53 21.60 35.67
CA THR A 313 4.64 23.07 35.71
C THR A 313 3.31 23.78 35.51
N ALA A 314 2.24 23.04 35.23
CA ALA A 314 0.89 23.56 35.03
C ALA A 314 -0.15 22.85 35.91
N ALA A 315 -1.25 23.52 36.19
CA ALA A 315 -2.36 23.00 36.98
C ALA A 315 -3.08 21.81 36.29
N LEU A 316 -3.12 21.79 34.97
CA LEU A 316 -3.70 20.71 34.18
C LEU A 316 -2.67 20.17 33.18
N PRO A 317 -2.66 18.84 32.92
CA PRO A 317 -1.72 18.23 31.99
C PRO A 317 -1.79 18.82 30.57
N LYS A 318 -2.97 19.20 30.09
CA LYS A 318 -3.18 19.80 28.76
C LYS A 318 -2.52 21.18 28.58
N ASP A 319 -2.13 21.84 29.70
CA ASP A 319 -1.52 23.18 29.73
C ASP A 319 -0.01 23.09 30.06
N ASP A 320 0.51 21.88 30.32
CA ASP A 320 1.92 21.67 30.66
C ASP A 320 2.79 21.78 29.40
N PRO A 321 3.77 22.71 29.39
CA PRO A 321 4.59 22.99 28.21
C PRO A 321 5.41 21.79 27.76
N GLN A 322 5.85 20.89 28.66
CA GLN A 322 6.62 19.70 28.30
C GLN A 322 5.75 18.70 27.56
N LEU A 323 4.48 18.50 28.00
CA LEU A 323 3.54 17.63 27.32
C LEU A 323 3.10 18.21 25.97
N LEU A 324 2.93 19.55 25.90
CA LEU A 324 2.61 20.23 24.65
C LEU A 324 3.76 20.15 23.64
N GLU A 325 5.01 20.22 24.09
CA GLU A 325 6.19 20.03 23.23
C GLU A 325 6.19 18.62 22.62
N ILE A 326 5.99 17.58 23.43
CA ILE A 326 5.89 16.19 22.93
C ILE A 326 4.77 16.09 21.88
N MET A 327 3.58 16.60 22.18
CA MET A 327 2.46 16.56 21.23
C MET A 327 2.76 17.29 19.92
N GLY A 328 3.47 18.44 19.99
CA GLY A 328 3.92 19.18 18.81
C GLY A 328 4.89 18.39 17.94
N GLN A 329 5.87 17.73 18.57
CA GLN A 329 6.82 16.85 17.86
C GLN A 329 6.09 15.70 17.16
N LEU A 330 5.16 15.03 17.85
CA LEU A 330 4.38 13.91 17.27
C LEU A 330 3.48 14.38 16.13
N ALA A 331 2.85 15.55 16.27
CA ALA A 331 2.03 16.15 15.21
C ALA A 331 2.86 16.47 13.96
N GLY A 332 4.09 16.97 14.12
CA GLY A 332 5.01 17.22 13.01
C GLY A 332 5.39 15.94 12.26
N ARG A 333 5.71 14.85 12.99
CA ARG A 333 6.02 13.55 12.38
C ARG A 333 4.83 12.98 11.63
N GLN A 334 3.63 13.06 12.22
CA GLN A 334 2.40 12.60 11.57
C GLN A 334 2.11 13.39 10.30
N ALA A 335 2.25 14.71 10.33
CA ALA A 335 2.06 15.54 9.13
C ALA A 335 3.04 15.17 8.01
N ALA A 336 4.31 14.92 8.33
CA ALA A 336 5.29 14.47 7.35
C ALA A 336 4.92 13.13 6.74
N ALA A 337 4.47 12.16 7.54
CA ALA A 337 4.01 10.86 7.05
C ALA A 337 2.84 10.99 6.06
N GLU A 338 1.84 11.80 6.38
CA GLU A 338 0.68 12.03 5.51
C GLU A 338 1.05 12.75 4.20
N LEU A 339 1.93 13.75 4.27
CA LEU A 339 2.39 14.49 3.09
C LEU A 339 3.17 13.59 2.13
N MET A 340 4.02 12.69 2.65
CA MET A 340 4.76 11.74 1.80
C MET A 340 3.83 10.77 1.09
N VAL A 341 2.79 10.27 1.74
CA VAL A 341 1.79 9.39 1.11
C VAL A 341 1.02 10.12 0.01
N ARG A 342 0.62 11.37 0.27
CA ARG A 342 -0.09 12.20 -0.72
C ARG A 342 0.77 12.48 -1.94
N GLU A 343 2.06 12.75 -1.74
CA GLU A 343 3.00 13.00 -2.84
C GLU A 343 3.13 11.78 -3.77
N ILE A 344 3.14 10.56 -3.24
CA ILE A 344 3.15 9.35 -4.07
C ILE A 344 1.90 9.30 -4.95
N GLY A 345 0.72 9.56 -4.37
CA GLY A 345 -0.53 9.59 -5.12
C GLY A 345 -0.55 10.65 -6.22
N ARG A 346 -0.07 11.85 -5.91
CA ARG A 346 0.06 12.95 -6.88
C ARG A 346 0.95 12.58 -8.07
N LEU A 347 2.09 11.95 -7.79
CA LEU A 347 3.01 11.49 -8.84
C LEU A 347 2.40 10.40 -9.73
N LEU A 348 1.57 9.52 -9.15
CA LEU A 348 0.82 8.53 -9.93
C LEU A 348 -0.21 9.19 -10.83
N ASP A 349 -0.97 10.17 -10.32
CA ASP A 349 -2.00 10.89 -11.08
C ASP A 349 -1.37 11.68 -12.24
N GLU A 350 -0.23 12.34 -12.02
CA GLU A 350 0.50 13.04 -13.07
C GLU A 350 0.99 12.11 -14.20
N GLY A 351 1.31 10.86 -13.86
CA GLY A 351 1.70 9.85 -14.84
C GLY A 351 0.54 9.33 -15.70
N GLU A 352 -0.71 9.48 -15.23
CA GLU A 352 -1.92 9.07 -15.96
C GLU A 352 -2.46 10.19 -16.87
N ASP A 353 -2.13 11.45 -16.58
CA ASP A 353 -2.54 12.62 -17.36
C ASP A 353 -1.65 12.80 -18.59
N GLY A 354 -2.05 12.27 -19.74
CA GLY A 354 -1.39 12.54 -21.03
C GLY A 354 -1.53 14.00 -21.47
N ALA A 355 -0.48 14.56 -22.08
CA ALA A 355 -0.37 15.98 -22.39
C ALA A 355 -1.45 16.54 -23.35
N ASP A 356 -2.16 15.71 -24.12
CA ASP A 356 -3.06 16.15 -25.21
C ASP A 356 -4.38 15.35 -25.30
N GLY A 357 -4.82 14.67 -24.22
CA GLY A 357 -6.08 13.89 -24.23
C GLY A 357 -6.02 12.56 -25.02
N ALA A 358 -4.86 12.24 -25.59
CA ALA A 358 -4.62 10.97 -26.28
C ALA A 358 -4.14 9.83 -25.36
N GLY A 359 -4.03 10.12 -24.05
CA GLY A 359 -3.38 9.25 -23.06
C GLY A 359 -1.85 9.40 -23.10
N PRO A 360 -1.15 9.11 -21.98
CA PRO A 360 0.30 9.22 -21.91
C PRO A 360 0.97 8.17 -22.80
N ALA A 361 2.14 8.50 -23.35
CA ALA A 361 2.97 7.50 -24.00
C ALA A 361 3.45 6.48 -22.97
N GLU A 362 3.64 5.23 -23.40
CA GLU A 362 4.09 4.15 -22.50
C GLU A 362 5.40 4.50 -21.74
N ALA A 363 6.33 5.16 -22.41
CA ALA A 363 7.58 5.61 -21.81
C ALA A 363 7.37 6.64 -20.68
N ASP A 364 6.39 7.52 -20.83
CA ASP A 364 6.07 8.54 -19.82
C ASP A 364 5.43 7.89 -18.58
N VAL A 365 4.55 6.91 -18.78
CA VAL A 365 3.97 6.11 -17.67
C VAL A 365 5.06 5.37 -16.90
N VAL A 366 6.02 4.77 -17.59
CA VAL A 366 7.14 4.06 -16.95
C VAL A 366 8.03 5.03 -16.16
N ALA A 367 8.34 6.19 -16.73
CA ALA A 367 9.16 7.21 -16.07
C ALA A 367 8.46 7.77 -14.82
N ALA A 368 7.18 8.11 -14.91
CA ALA A 368 6.38 8.56 -13.78
C ALA A 368 6.25 7.49 -12.70
N SER A 369 6.03 6.23 -13.08
CA SER A 369 5.97 5.09 -12.15
C SER A 369 7.30 4.89 -11.43
N ALA A 370 8.44 5.07 -12.10
CA ALA A 370 9.76 4.97 -11.49
C ALA A 370 9.99 6.09 -10.44
N GLU A 371 9.60 7.33 -10.72
CA GLU A 371 9.68 8.45 -9.78
C GLU A 371 8.75 8.23 -8.58
N ALA A 372 7.50 7.81 -8.82
CA ALA A 372 6.54 7.50 -7.78
C ALA A 372 7.00 6.30 -6.91
N MET A 373 7.65 5.28 -7.51
CA MET A 373 8.23 4.17 -6.75
C MET A 373 9.42 4.64 -5.90
N ALA A 374 10.27 5.52 -6.43
CA ALA A 374 11.36 6.11 -5.66
C ALA A 374 10.82 6.95 -4.48
N ALA A 375 9.72 7.69 -4.68
CA ALA A 375 9.03 8.42 -3.62
C ALA A 375 8.46 7.46 -2.57
N ALA A 376 7.83 6.36 -2.98
CA ALA A 376 7.32 5.33 -2.08
C ALA A 376 8.45 4.69 -1.25
N TYR A 377 9.60 4.40 -1.86
CA TYR A 377 10.73 3.81 -1.15
C TYR A 377 11.44 4.81 -0.22
N ARG A 378 11.48 6.11 -0.56
CA ARG A 378 11.88 7.18 0.39
C ARG A 378 10.91 7.26 1.57
N ALA A 379 9.61 7.14 1.32
CA ALA A 379 8.59 7.13 2.36
C ALA A 379 8.68 5.90 3.29
N GLN A 380 9.14 4.75 2.80
CA GLN A 380 9.42 3.57 3.63
C GLN A 380 10.52 3.81 4.69
N ALA A 381 11.43 4.76 4.48
CA ALA A 381 12.43 5.15 5.47
C ALA A 381 11.85 6.02 6.60
N VAL A 382 10.75 6.72 6.35
CA VAL A 382 10.24 7.77 7.25
C VAL A 382 8.91 7.39 7.89
N VAL A 383 7.94 6.95 7.10
CA VAL A 383 6.54 6.76 7.55
C VAL A 383 6.44 5.70 8.66
N PRO A 384 7.03 4.49 8.53
CA PRO A 384 6.95 3.48 9.58
C PRO A 384 7.55 3.95 10.91
N GLU A 385 8.71 4.61 10.85
CA GLU A 385 9.39 5.11 12.04
C GLU A 385 8.59 6.24 12.71
N ALA A 386 8.12 7.21 11.93
CA ALA A 386 7.32 8.32 12.42
C ALA A 386 6.03 7.83 13.11
N VAL A 387 5.33 6.89 12.49
CA VAL A 387 4.08 6.33 13.03
C VAL A 387 4.33 5.50 14.29
N LEU A 388 5.37 4.66 14.30
CA LEU A 388 5.75 3.89 15.49
C LEU A 388 6.16 4.82 16.64
N GLU A 389 6.87 5.92 16.37
CA GLU A 389 7.20 6.91 17.38
C GLU A 389 5.94 7.59 17.94
N VAL A 390 4.98 7.97 17.08
CA VAL A 390 3.67 8.50 17.53
C VAL A 390 2.98 7.49 18.45
N CYS A 391 2.86 6.23 18.02
CA CYS A 391 2.19 5.17 18.79
C CYS A 391 2.90 4.83 20.10
N THR A 392 4.21 5.07 20.21
CA THR A 392 5.01 4.82 21.41
C THR A 392 4.95 6.03 22.36
N ARG A 393 5.29 7.23 21.88
CA ARG A 393 5.48 8.40 22.74
C ARG A 393 4.18 9.08 23.15
N ILE A 394 3.05 8.71 22.56
CA ILE A 394 1.75 9.20 23.08
C ILE A 394 1.53 8.79 24.56
N PHE A 395 2.10 7.66 24.99
CA PHE A 395 2.05 7.21 26.36
C PHE A 395 2.82 8.14 27.33
N ASP A 396 3.88 8.80 26.85
CA ASP A 396 4.66 9.77 27.66
C ASP A 396 3.77 10.95 28.12
N THR A 397 2.77 11.32 27.32
CA THR A 397 1.84 12.41 27.65
C THR A 397 0.68 12.00 28.55
N LEU A 398 0.38 10.69 28.61
CA LEU A 398 -0.80 10.17 29.29
C LEU A 398 -0.48 9.47 30.60
N GLY A 399 0.75 8.99 30.79
CA GLY A 399 1.22 8.28 31.95
C GLY A 399 0.64 6.88 32.09
N ALA A 400 0.83 6.23 33.25
CA ALA A 400 0.51 4.82 33.46
C ALA A 400 -0.96 4.43 33.19
N SER A 401 -1.91 5.34 33.38
CA SER A 401 -3.33 5.06 33.09
C SER A 401 -3.61 4.77 31.62
N ALA A 402 -2.74 5.22 30.71
CA ALA A 402 -2.85 4.93 29.29
C ALA A 402 -2.59 3.46 28.94
N THR A 403 -1.92 2.72 29.83
CA THR A 403 -1.66 1.28 29.65
C THR A 403 -2.87 0.39 29.99
N SER A 404 -4.01 1.02 30.30
CA SER A 404 -5.25 0.30 30.61
C SER A 404 -5.67 -0.63 29.47
N ALA A 405 -5.91 -1.90 29.82
CA ALA A 405 -6.43 -2.90 28.87
C ALA A 405 -7.80 -2.50 28.27
N THR A 406 -8.58 -1.65 28.94
CA THR A 406 -9.85 -1.11 28.44
C THR A 406 -9.62 -0.07 27.35
N LEU A 407 -8.59 0.78 27.49
CA LEU A 407 -8.25 1.81 26.47
C LEU A 407 -7.66 1.19 25.20
N ARG A 408 -6.92 0.10 25.33
CA ARG A 408 -6.29 -0.60 24.19
C ARG A 408 -5.49 0.30 23.27
N LEU A 409 -4.81 1.32 23.79
CA LEU A 409 -3.96 2.20 23.00
C LEU A 409 -2.80 1.47 22.32
N ASP A 410 -2.37 0.36 22.89
CA ASP A 410 -1.36 -0.56 22.33
C ASP A 410 -1.75 -1.13 20.97
N ARG A 411 -3.05 -1.17 20.64
CA ARG A 411 -3.52 -1.66 19.34
C ARG A 411 -2.96 -0.85 18.17
N HIS A 412 -2.77 0.44 18.35
CA HIS A 412 -2.17 1.30 17.32
C HIS A 412 -0.74 0.86 17.04
N TRP A 413 0.09 0.69 18.08
CA TRP A 413 1.45 0.22 17.93
C TRP A 413 1.52 -1.19 17.32
N ARG A 414 0.71 -2.12 17.80
CA ARG A 414 0.67 -3.50 17.29
C ARG A 414 0.32 -3.54 15.80
N ASN A 415 -0.70 -2.79 15.39
CA ASN A 415 -1.11 -2.70 14.00
C ASN A 415 -0.05 -2.01 13.12
N ALA A 416 0.54 -0.91 13.59
CA ALA A 416 1.61 -0.21 12.88
C ALA A 416 2.85 -1.08 12.72
N ARG A 417 3.28 -1.77 13.80
CA ARG A 417 4.44 -2.65 13.75
C ARG A 417 4.25 -3.82 12.77
N THR A 418 3.06 -4.40 12.75
CA THR A 418 2.73 -5.48 11.81
C THR A 418 2.82 -4.99 10.35
N LEU A 419 2.26 -3.84 10.03
CA LEU A 419 2.35 -3.27 8.68
C LEU A 419 3.78 -2.87 8.30
N ALA A 420 4.55 -2.34 9.25
CA ALA A 420 5.95 -1.95 9.02
C ALA A 420 6.89 -3.13 8.70
N THR A 421 6.44 -4.37 8.95
CA THR A 421 7.18 -5.60 8.64
C THR A 421 6.61 -6.38 7.47
N HIS A 422 5.64 -5.80 6.75
CA HIS A 422 5.04 -6.46 5.59
C HIS A 422 6.10 -6.78 4.53
N ASP A 423 7.01 -5.84 4.30
CA ASP A 423 8.12 -5.99 3.37
C ASP A 423 9.43 -5.49 4.00
N PRO A 424 10.58 -6.04 3.62
CA PRO A 424 11.87 -5.62 4.20
C PRO A 424 12.28 -4.22 3.70
N ALA A 425 11.99 -3.20 4.51
CA ALA A 425 12.22 -1.79 4.19
C ALA A 425 13.69 -1.49 3.80
N ALA A 426 14.65 -2.18 4.39
CA ALA A 426 16.08 -1.95 4.13
C ALA A 426 16.45 -2.10 2.63
N PHE A 427 15.85 -3.06 1.92
CA PHE A 427 16.11 -3.25 0.50
C PHE A 427 15.49 -2.13 -0.35
N LYS A 428 14.31 -1.66 0.02
CA LYS A 428 13.60 -0.56 -0.65
C LYS A 428 14.34 0.77 -0.47
N VAL A 429 14.75 1.08 0.74
CA VAL A 429 15.54 2.29 1.07
C VAL A 429 16.87 2.29 0.31
N ARG A 430 17.53 1.12 0.18
CA ARG A 430 18.75 0.99 -0.65
C ARG A 430 18.48 1.35 -2.11
N MET A 431 17.37 0.89 -2.69
CA MET A 431 17.00 1.23 -4.07
C MET A 431 16.69 2.71 -4.24
N ALA A 432 16.07 3.37 -3.24
CA ALA A 432 15.89 4.81 -3.26
C ALA A 432 17.22 5.57 -3.22
N GLY A 433 18.21 5.06 -2.48
CA GLY A 433 19.58 5.59 -2.46
C GLY A 433 20.29 5.42 -3.80
N ASP A 434 20.14 4.25 -4.43
CA ASP A 434 20.72 3.96 -5.76
C ASP A 434 20.11 4.86 -6.85
N TRP A 435 18.80 5.08 -6.81
CA TRP A 435 18.13 6.07 -7.66
C TRP A 435 18.72 7.46 -7.51
N LEU A 436 18.91 7.92 -6.27
CA LEU A 436 19.46 9.24 -5.98
C LEU A 436 20.90 9.43 -6.46
N VAL A 437 21.75 8.41 -6.29
CA VAL A 437 23.19 8.50 -6.55
C VAL A 437 23.53 8.15 -7.99
N ASN A 438 22.93 7.09 -8.52
CA ASN A 438 23.31 6.48 -9.80
C ASN A 438 22.23 6.63 -10.88
N GLY A 439 21.03 7.08 -10.52
CA GLY A 439 19.90 7.17 -11.46
C GLY A 439 19.31 5.81 -11.85
N THR A 440 19.63 4.73 -11.10
CA THR A 440 19.08 3.39 -11.36
C THR A 440 17.60 3.33 -10.98
N PRO A 441 16.67 3.09 -11.93
CA PRO A 441 15.25 3.03 -11.60
C PRO A 441 14.95 1.94 -10.56
N PRO A 442 14.17 2.26 -9.51
CA PRO A 442 13.79 1.27 -8.52
C PRO A 442 12.86 0.23 -9.14
N THR A 443 13.09 -1.04 -8.81
CA THR A 443 12.25 -2.14 -9.27
C THR A 443 11.24 -2.52 -8.19
N ALA A 444 10.04 -2.94 -8.61
CA ALA A 444 9.07 -3.49 -7.68
C ALA A 444 9.59 -4.78 -7.05
N TYR A 445 9.39 -4.92 -5.75
CA TYR A 445 9.75 -6.12 -5.01
C TYR A 445 8.51 -7.01 -4.86
N THR A 446 8.44 -8.09 -5.63
CA THR A 446 7.21 -8.88 -5.76
C THR A 446 7.33 -10.33 -5.27
N SER A 447 8.49 -10.77 -4.81
CA SER A 447 8.64 -12.15 -4.33
C SER A 447 9.39 -12.23 -3.00
N ALA A 448 8.96 -13.13 -2.13
CA ALA A 448 9.81 -13.67 -1.08
C ALA A 448 11.02 -14.35 -1.74
N GLY A 449 12.21 -14.21 -1.14
CA GLY A 449 13.45 -14.75 -1.70
C GLY A 449 13.39 -16.24 -1.97
N GLU A 450 14.28 -16.71 -2.82
CA GLU A 450 14.47 -18.12 -3.11
C GLU A 450 15.31 -18.75 -1.98
N VAL A 451 14.96 -19.97 -1.58
CA VAL A 451 15.82 -20.78 -0.72
C VAL A 451 16.96 -21.32 -1.58
N PRO A 452 18.25 -21.08 -1.25
CA PRO A 452 19.35 -21.67 -2.00
C PRO A 452 19.25 -23.20 -2.00
N GLU A 453 19.60 -23.85 -3.13
CA GLU A 453 19.74 -25.30 -3.15
C GLU A 453 20.93 -25.69 -2.27
N GLY A 454 20.73 -26.43 -1.19
CA GLY A 454 21.80 -27.06 -0.45
C GLY A 454 21.90 -26.84 1.07
N ASP A 455 20.85 -26.39 1.75
CA ASP A 455 20.77 -26.41 3.24
C ASP A 455 19.72 -27.41 3.73
#